data_d746c695b746dfdeb1aafa6056dee8aa
#
_entry.id   d746c695b746dfdeb1aafa6056dee8aa
#
_cell.length_a   1.000
_cell.length_b   1.000
_cell.length_c   1.000
_cell.angle_alpha   90.00
_cell.angle_beta   90.00
_cell.angle_gamma   90.00
#
_symmetry.space_group_name_H-M   'P 1'
#
loop_
_entity.id
_entity.type
_entity.pdbx_description
1 polymer ?
#
loop_
_entity_poly.entity_id
_entity_poly.type
_entity_poly.pdbx_seq_one_letter_code
_entity_poly.pdbx_strand_id
1 'polypeptide(L)'
;MTADSHDETGEPTPQAPLAPPTQGAVQVQGYPAPTGHGFPAVPTPGNGPLGVPAAPRTNTMSIVSLITGFFCSIAAVITGHLALGQIRRTGENGRGLAITGLVLGYLGIVAGAVALIYAILFAASIGSIFSAIIGSTSSSSSSPSVITAGQVGAAHLDEGYLEVGAGSVVVDLYIDPMCPFCGQFDTANGDALAALVDDDSITLRLHPLTFLDSASQGSEYSSRASAALTCEAALNPGSTLDYLAAMFANQPAEGTAGLTDDQLVDLSSGKESIADCVAGGEYQAWVQWNTDNAVNGPIEDAEITSIQGTPTVLVNGRQYTGAIDDPTALTEFISGTVS
;
A
#
# COMPACT_ATOMS: atom_id res chain seq x y z
N MET A 1 -71.44 25.11 -42.68
CA MET A 1 -71.82 25.86 -41.46
C MET A 1 -70.67 25.65 -40.49
N THR A 2 -69.91 26.70 -40.39
CA THR A 2 -69.24 27.32 -39.23
C THR A 2 -68.28 26.43 -38.46
N ALA A 3 -67.01 26.52 -38.65
CA ALA A 3 -66.05 27.47 -38.11
C ALA A 3 -66.11 27.52 -36.57
N ASP A 4 -65.05 27.01 -35.90
CA ASP A 4 -64.29 27.91 -35.06
C ASP A 4 -62.90 27.30 -34.73
N SER A 5 -61.91 28.11 -34.95
CA SER A 5 -60.49 27.96 -34.64
C SER A 5 -60.24 28.49 -33.25
N HIS A 6 -59.43 27.83 -32.46
CA HIS A 6 -58.61 28.47 -31.45
C HIS A 6 -57.21 27.84 -31.39
N ASP A 7 -56.33 28.56 -31.96
CA ASP A 7 -54.89 28.56 -31.80
C ASP A 7 -54.54 29.12 -30.38
N GLU A 8 -53.77 28.38 -29.58
CA GLU A 8 -53.03 28.98 -28.47
C GLU A 8 -51.65 28.28 -28.33
N THR A 9 -50.70 28.87 -29.04
CA THR A 9 -49.28 28.70 -28.83
C THR A 9 -48.88 29.33 -27.49
N GLY A 10 -48.66 28.48 -26.44
CA GLY A 10 -48.07 28.86 -25.16
C GLY A 10 -46.58 28.57 -25.14
N GLU A 11 -45.79 29.57 -25.46
CA GLU A 11 -44.35 29.60 -25.33
C GLU A 11 -43.94 29.62 -23.87
N PRO A 12 -43.08 28.70 -23.33
CA PRO A 12 -42.62 28.79 -21.96
C PRO A 12 -41.52 29.83 -21.81
N THR A 13 -41.78 30.83 -21.00
CA THR A 13 -40.82 31.87 -20.55
C THR A 13 -39.62 31.25 -19.83
N PRO A 14 -38.39 31.73 -20.08
CA PRO A 14 -37.20 31.30 -19.37
C PRO A 14 -37.23 31.75 -17.91
N GLN A 15 -37.15 30.80 -16.95
CA GLN A 15 -36.96 31.10 -15.56
C GLN A 15 -35.51 31.51 -15.29
N ALA A 16 -35.35 32.62 -14.60
CA ALA A 16 -34.07 33.17 -14.16
C ALA A 16 -33.40 32.25 -13.10
N PRO A 17 -32.05 32.22 -13.00
CA PRO A 17 -31.33 31.40 -12.07
C PRO A 17 -31.56 31.84 -10.61
N LEU A 18 -31.88 30.88 -9.74
CA LEU A 18 -31.97 31.07 -8.30
C LEU A 18 -30.59 31.38 -7.72
N ALA A 19 -30.51 32.47 -6.93
CA ALA A 19 -29.32 32.87 -6.23
C ALA A 19 -28.98 31.85 -5.08
N PRO A 20 -27.68 31.65 -4.76
CA PRO A 20 -27.28 30.77 -3.68
C PRO A 20 -27.65 31.33 -2.30
N PRO A 21 -27.93 30.43 -1.31
CA PRO A 21 -28.30 30.88 0.04
C PRO A 21 -27.12 31.53 0.78
N THR A 22 -27.33 32.67 1.36
CA THR A 22 -26.41 33.37 2.25
C THR A 22 -26.14 32.53 3.51
N GLN A 23 -24.86 32.23 3.76
CA GLN A 23 -24.39 31.62 5.01
C GLN A 23 -24.58 32.60 6.18
N GLY A 24 -25.44 32.21 7.11
CA GLY A 24 -25.60 32.89 8.40
C GLY A 24 -24.38 32.64 9.28
N ALA A 25 -23.77 33.72 9.76
CA ALA A 25 -22.68 33.68 10.73
C ALA A 25 -23.16 33.07 12.05
N VAL A 26 -22.57 31.92 12.43
CA VAL A 26 -22.77 31.34 13.77
C VAL A 26 -21.89 32.11 14.76
N GLN A 27 -22.51 32.82 15.69
CA GLN A 27 -21.84 33.44 16.82
C GLN A 27 -21.35 32.35 17.80
N VAL A 28 -20.04 32.28 18.01
CA VAL A 28 -19.44 31.46 19.06
C VAL A 28 -19.61 32.18 20.40
N GLN A 29 -20.51 31.67 21.22
CA GLN A 29 -20.61 32.08 22.64
C GLN A 29 -19.50 31.43 23.44
N GLY A 30 -18.68 32.26 24.13
CA GLY A 30 -17.59 31.86 25.00
C GLY A 30 -18.08 31.05 26.21
N TYR A 31 -17.38 29.95 26.49
CA TYR A 31 -17.52 29.19 27.73
C TYR A 31 -16.66 29.82 28.85
N PRO A 32 -17.16 29.93 30.07
CA PRO A 32 -16.37 30.35 31.21
C PRO A 32 -15.46 29.20 31.69
N ALA A 33 -14.26 29.57 32.15
CA ALA A 33 -13.28 28.66 32.72
C ALA A 33 -13.77 28.04 34.04
N PRO A 34 -13.54 26.74 34.31
CA PRO A 34 -13.79 26.15 35.63
C PRO A 34 -12.62 26.39 36.57
N THR A 35 -12.95 26.95 37.71
CA THR A 35 -12.10 27.06 38.90
C THR A 35 -12.03 25.74 39.65
N GLY A 36 -10.86 25.39 40.01
CA GLY A 36 -10.24 24.53 40.95
C GLY A 36 -10.95 23.50 41.82
N HIS A 37 -10.10 22.55 42.21
CA HIS A 37 -10.06 21.69 43.41
C HIS A 37 -10.66 20.29 43.31
N GLY A 38 -9.82 19.33 43.60
CA GLY A 38 -10.19 18.04 44.10
C GLY A 38 -9.38 16.87 43.49
N PHE A 39 -8.35 16.40 44.21
CA PHE A 39 -7.70 15.13 43.92
C PHE A 39 -8.69 14.00 44.23
N PRO A 40 -8.91 13.06 43.32
CA PRO A 40 -9.58 11.82 43.67
C PRO A 40 -8.55 10.73 44.07
N ALA A 41 -9.01 9.91 45.03
CA ALA A 41 -8.34 8.82 45.70
C ALA A 41 -7.85 7.72 44.78
N VAL A 42 -6.76 7.08 45.20
CA VAL A 42 -6.14 5.88 44.63
C VAL A 42 -7.15 4.70 44.64
N PRO A 43 -7.40 4.04 43.50
CA PRO A 43 -8.14 2.79 43.50
C PRO A 43 -7.21 1.60 43.84
N THR A 44 -7.71 0.75 44.71
CA THR A 44 -7.16 -0.56 45.10
C THR A 44 -7.04 -1.54 43.93
N PRO A 45 -6.06 -2.45 43.90
CA PRO A 45 -5.87 -3.38 42.79
C PRO A 45 -6.92 -4.49 42.80
N GLY A 46 -7.71 -4.54 41.73
CA GLY A 46 -8.61 -5.66 41.44
C GLY A 46 -7.88 -6.75 40.63
N ASN A 47 -8.00 -8.00 41.09
CA ASN A 47 -7.54 -9.20 40.39
C ASN A 47 -8.23 -9.36 39.05
N GLY A 48 -7.50 -9.13 37.93
CA GLY A 48 -7.88 -9.49 36.57
C GLY A 48 -6.93 -10.57 36.00
N PRO A 49 -7.36 -11.36 35.03
CA PRO A 49 -6.62 -12.53 34.54
C PRO A 49 -5.30 -12.15 33.86
N LEU A 50 -4.31 -13.04 33.97
CA LEU A 50 -2.93 -12.95 33.52
C LEU A 50 -2.86 -12.55 32.02
N GLY A 51 -2.56 -11.29 31.74
CA GLY A 51 -2.28 -10.81 30.40
C GLY A 51 -0.91 -11.28 29.92
N VAL A 52 -0.86 -11.76 28.70
CA VAL A 52 0.37 -12.10 27.97
C VAL A 52 1.28 -10.87 27.93
N PRO A 53 2.59 -10.97 28.26
CA PRO A 53 3.48 -9.81 28.23
C PRO A 53 3.65 -9.32 26.80
N ALA A 54 3.27 -8.07 26.55
CA ALA A 54 3.53 -7.38 25.29
C ALA A 54 5.04 -7.31 25.03
N ALA A 55 5.45 -7.58 23.79
CA ALA A 55 6.84 -7.49 23.36
C ALA A 55 7.44 -6.11 23.72
N PRO A 56 8.69 -6.03 24.20
CA PRO A 56 9.31 -4.78 24.60
C PRO A 56 9.49 -3.86 23.40
N ARG A 57 8.74 -2.76 23.36
CA ARG A 57 8.90 -1.72 22.36
C ARG A 57 10.20 -0.96 22.62
N THR A 58 11.08 -0.91 21.63
CA THR A 58 12.33 -0.14 21.73
C THR A 58 12.01 1.34 21.86
N ASN A 59 12.47 1.96 22.95
CA ASN A 59 12.19 3.37 23.23
C ASN A 59 12.97 4.26 22.24
N THR A 60 12.26 5.06 21.45
CA THR A 60 12.84 5.98 20.45
C THR A 60 13.86 6.96 21.08
N MET A 61 13.68 7.34 22.35
CA MET A 61 14.62 8.16 23.10
C MET A 61 15.98 7.49 23.30
N SER A 62 16.04 6.16 23.41
CA SER A 62 17.29 5.41 23.55
C SER A 62 18.10 5.43 22.25
N ILE A 63 17.43 5.39 21.09
CA ILE A 63 18.06 5.49 19.76
C ILE A 63 18.60 6.90 19.55
N VAL A 64 17.81 7.94 19.86
CA VAL A 64 18.23 9.34 19.77
C VAL A 64 19.43 9.61 20.69
N SER A 65 19.43 9.10 21.92
CA SER A 65 20.54 9.23 22.87
C SER A 65 21.83 8.58 22.36
N LEU A 66 21.73 7.40 21.73
CA LEU A 66 22.89 6.69 21.15
C LEU A 66 23.51 7.48 19.98
N ILE A 67 22.68 7.99 19.08
CA ILE A 67 23.10 8.78 17.90
C ILE A 67 23.76 10.08 18.38
N THR A 68 23.15 10.79 19.33
CA THR A 68 23.66 12.05 19.87
C THR A 68 25.00 11.84 20.56
N GLY A 69 25.18 10.76 21.33
CA GLY A 69 26.44 10.40 22.00
C GLY A 69 27.60 10.17 21.01
N PHE A 70 27.33 9.53 19.87
CA PHE A 70 28.33 9.30 18.82
C PHE A 70 28.79 10.62 18.15
N PHE A 71 27.89 11.52 17.83
CA PHE A 71 28.22 12.81 17.23
C PHE A 71 28.98 13.73 18.19
N CYS A 72 28.68 13.70 19.51
CA CYS A 72 29.43 14.45 20.51
C CYS A 72 30.89 14.01 20.61
N SER A 73 31.20 12.71 20.48
CA SER A 73 32.56 12.17 20.54
C SER A 73 33.40 12.62 19.35
N ILE A 74 32.83 12.64 18.14
CA ILE A 74 33.54 13.14 16.93
C ILE A 74 33.80 14.65 17.02
N ALA A 75 32.81 15.42 17.47
CA ALA A 75 32.96 16.85 17.66
C ALA A 75 34.05 17.18 18.70
N ALA A 76 34.17 16.42 19.78
CA ALA A 76 35.20 16.59 20.80
C ALA A 76 36.62 16.36 20.25
N VAL A 77 36.81 15.38 19.38
CA VAL A 77 38.10 15.13 18.72
C VAL A 77 38.47 16.25 17.77
N ILE A 78 37.55 16.74 16.97
CA ILE A 78 37.79 17.85 16.01
C ILE A 78 38.14 19.14 16.76
N THR A 79 37.35 19.51 17.78
CA THR A 79 37.56 20.72 18.58
C THR A 79 38.87 20.64 19.39
N GLY A 80 39.25 19.45 19.91
CA GLY A 80 40.48 19.20 20.59
C GLY A 80 41.73 19.44 19.71
N HIS A 81 41.69 18.99 18.44
CA HIS A 81 42.77 19.23 17.48
C HIS A 81 42.90 20.70 17.09
N LEU A 82 41.78 21.39 16.89
CA LEU A 82 41.76 22.83 16.58
C LEU A 82 42.29 23.63 17.75
N ALA A 83 41.90 23.31 18.99
CA ALA A 83 42.41 23.97 20.22
C ALA A 83 43.92 23.79 20.39
N LEU A 84 44.46 22.59 20.16
CA LEU A 84 45.92 22.34 20.21
C LEU A 84 46.68 23.15 19.15
N GLY A 85 46.12 23.28 17.95
CA GLY A 85 46.68 24.12 16.89
C GLY A 85 46.72 25.60 17.27
N GLN A 86 45.69 26.11 17.92
CA GLN A 86 45.54 27.47 18.36
C GLN A 86 46.51 27.80 19.53
N ILE A 87 46.56 26.92 20.56
CA ILE A 87 47.46 27.06 21.71
C ILE A 87 48.94 27.08 21.28
N ARG A 88 49.31 26.30 20.25
CA ARG A 88 50.68 26.33 19.71
C ARG A 88 51.02 27.68 19.04
N ARG A 89 50.04 28.40 18.50
CA ARG A 89 50.24 29.68 17.82
C ARG A 89 50.16 30.87 18.78
N THR A 90 49.33 30.81 19.81
CA THR A 90 49.08 31.93 20.75
C THR A 90 49.88 31.85 22.03
N GLY A 91 50.48 30.68 22.36
CA GLY A 91 51.25 30.47 23.60
C GLY A 91 50.41 30.45 24.88
N GLU A 92 49.08 30.32 24.76
CA GLU A 92 48.15 30.35 25.89
C GLU A 92 48.23 29.08 26.75
N ASN A 93 47.91 29.21 28.08
CA ASN A 93 47.85 28.11 29.00
C ASN A 93 46.51 27.33 28.79
N GLY A 94 46.57 26.02 28.57
CA GLY A 94 45.37 25.17 28.37
C GLY A 94 45.70 23.85 27.68
N ARG A 95 46.98 23.63 27.38
CA ARG A 95 47.43 22.44 26.63
C ARG A 95 47.04 21.12 27.30
N GLY A 96 47.06 21.07 28.65
CA GLY A 96 46.65 19.89 29.39
C GLY A 96 45.15 19.54 29.24
N LEU A 97 44.29 20.56 29.32
CA LEU A 97 42.84 20.39 29.11
C LEU A 97 42.49 19.92 27.70
N ALA A 98 43.18 20.47 26.67
CA ALA A 98 42.97 20.05 25.29
C ALA A 98 43.40 18.60 25.04
N ILE A 99 44.54 18.17 25.64
CA ILE A 99 45.00 16.77 25.55
C ILE A 99 44.06 15.81 26.28
N THR A 100 43.59 16.19 27.47
CA THR A 100 42.61 15.36 28.23
C THR A 100 41.31 15.18 27.47
N GLY A 101 40.79 16.25 26.86
CA GLY A 101 39.58 16.17 26.02
C GLY A 101 39.76 15.27 24.78
N LEU A 102 40.93 15.32 24.17
CA LEU A 102 41.28 14.49 23.01
C LEU A 102 41.41 13.01 23.39
N VAL A 103 42.06 12.70 24.51
CA VAL A 103 42.19 11.33 25.04
C VAL A 103 40.80 10.74 25.38
N LEU A 104 39.94 11.50 26.05
CA LEU A 104 38.57 11.08 26.35
C LEU A 104 37.72 10.87 25.09
N GLY A 105 37.89 11.73 24.07
CA GLY A 105 37.23 11.59 22.80
C GLY A 105 37.60 10.30 22.05
N TYR A 106 38.92 9.98 21.99
CA TYR A 106 39.39 8.71 21.40
C TYR A 106 38.96 7.49 22.20
N LEU A 107 39.03 7.55 23.54
CA LEU A 107 38.51 6.47 24.39
C LEU A 107 37.01 6.21 24.15
N GLY A 108 36.21 7.26 23.98
CA GLY A 108 34.80 7.16 23.67
C GLY A 108 34.53 6.50 22.31
N ILE A 109 35.31 6.83 21.28
CA ILE A 109 35.21 6.21 19.95
C ILE A 109 35.58 4.72 20.01
N VAL A 110 36.69 4.38 20.69
CA VAL A 110 37.11 2.97 20.84
C VAL A 110 36.08 2.17 21.62
N ALA A 111 35.58 2.70 22.74
CA ALA A 111 34.56 2.04 23.55
C ALA A 111 33.25 1.85 22.75
N GLY A 112 32.84 2.84 21.94
CA GLY A 112 31.68 2.75 21.08
C GLY A 112 31.84 1.68 19.98
N ALA A 113 33.01 1.61 19.34
CA ALA A 113 33.32 0.59 18.35
C ALA A 113 33.31 -0.84 18.95
N VAL A 114 33.92 -1.00 20.13
CA VAL A 114 33.91 -2.28 20.85
C VAL A 114 32.50 -2.68 21.24
N ALA A 115 31.69 -1.76 21.77
CA ALA A 115 30.28 -2.02 22.11
C ALA A 115 29.46 -2.42 20.87
N LEU A 116 29.70 -1.81 19.72
CA LEU A 116 29.03 -2.17 18.46
C LEU A 116 29.40 -3.58 18.01
N ILE A 117 30.70 -3.93 18.07
CA ILE A 117 31.17 -5.29 17.74
C ILE A 117 30.55 -6.31 18.67
N TYR A 118 30.51 -6.05 19.99
CA TYR A 118 29.85 -6.93 20.95
C TYR A 118 28.33 -7.05 20.68
N ALA A 119 27.66 -5.96 20.31
CA ALA A 119 26.24 -6.00 19.96
C ALA A 119 25.97 -6.86 18.71
N ILE A 120 26.85 -6.78 17.69
CA ILE A 120 26.74 -7.60 16.47
C ILE A 120 27.02 -9.07 16.79
N LEU A 121 28.06 -9.38 17.56
CA LEU A 121 28.40 -10.76 17.96
C LEU A 121 27.33 -11.36 18.87
N PHE A 122 26.75 -10.55 19.77
CA PHE A 122 25.67 -10.96 20.66
C PHE A 122 24.36 -11.23 19.90
N ALA A 123 24.02 -10.38 18.91
CA ALA A 123 22.87 -10.63 18.04
C ALA A 123 23.06 -11.91 17.20
N ALA A 124 24.26 -12.18 16.71
CA ALA A 124 24.59 -13.41 15.99
C ALA A 124 24.51 -14.67 16.89
N SER A 125 24.91 -14.56 18.17
CA SER A 125 24.87 -15.70 19.11
C SER A 125 23.45 -15.99 19.63
N ILE A 126 22.60 -14.96 19.81
CA ILE A 126 21.18 -15.17 20.16
C ILE A 126 20.42 -15.82 18.99
N GLY A 127 20.71 -15.45 17.74
CA GLY A 127 20.13 -16.07 16.56
C GLY A 127 20.39 -17.58 16.51
N SER A 128 21.60 -18.02 16.84
CA SER A 128 21.97 -19.45 16.86
C SER A 128 21.38 -20.22 18.04
N ILE A 129 21.26 -19.63 19.23
CA ILE A 129 20.63 -20.26 20.40
C ILE A 129 19.11 -20.34 20.22
N PHE A 130 18.49 -19.32 19.63
CA PHE A 130 17.06 -19.31 19.34
C PHE A 130 16.69 -20.37 18.29
N SER A 131 17.56 -20.58 17.26
CA SER A 131 17.40 -21.66 16.29
C SER A 131 17.55 -23.07 16.91
N ALA A 132 18.37 -23.24 17.96
CA ALA A 132 18.58 -24.52 18.62
C ALA A 132 17.45 -24.90 19.61
N ILE A 133 16.77 -23.92 20.18
CA ILE A 133 15.66 -24.16 21.14
C ILE A 133 14.33 -24.41 20.40
N ILE A 134 14.14 -23.81 19.20
CA ILE A 134 12.93 -23.99 18.39
C ILE A 134 13.02 -25.23 17.49
N GLY A 135 14.21 -25.82 17.33
CA GLY A 135 14.44 -26.98 16.48
C GLY A 135 13.79 -28.32 16.92
N SER A 136 12.93 -28.32 17.94
CA SER A 136 12.25 -29.53 18.43
C SER A 136 10.75 -29.57 18.28
N THR A 137 10.15 -28.53 17.67
CA THR A 137 8.78 -28.58 17.16
C THR A 137 8.82 -28.28 15.68
N SER A 138 8.73 -29.33 14.88
CA SER A 138 8.61 -29.24 13.42
C SER A 138 7.27 -28.57 13.06
N SER A 139 7.22 -27.27 13.23
CA SER A 139 6.34 -26.38 12.49
C SER A 139 7.24 -25.73 11.45
N SER A 140 7.13 -26.18 10.23
CA SER A 140 7.75 -25.55 9.06
C SER A 140 7.24 -24.11 8.98
N SER A 141 7.95 -23.17 9.63
CA SER A 141 7.87 -21.76 9.27
C SER A 141 8.65 -21.62 7.97
N SER A 142 8.03 -22.03 6.87
CA SER A 142 8.42 -21.54 5.56
C SER A 142 8.22 -20.01 5.62
N SER A 143 9.32 -19.25 5.58
CA SER A 143 9.24 -17.89 5.04
C SER A 143 8.43 -18.03 3.75
N PRO A 144 7.40 -17.22 3.51
CA PRO A 144 6.67 -17.32 2.26
C PRO A 144 7.70 -17.11 1.14
N SER A 145 8.06 -18.20 0.46
CA SER A 145 8.82 -18.11 -0.78
C SER A 145 7.88 -17.39 -1.73
N VAL A 146 8.26 -16.20 -2.21
CA VAL A 146 7.50 -15.54 -3.25
C VAL A 146 7.41 -16.50 -4.41
N ILE A 147 6.21 -16.97 -4.74
CA ILE A 147 5.97 -17.81 -5.90
C ILE A 147 5.98 -16.84 -7.09
N THR A 148 7.12 -16.77 -7.79
CA THR A 148 7.33 -15.86 -8.92
C THR A 148 7.65 -16.58 -10.22
N ALA A 149 7.43 -17.88 -10.29
CA ALA A 149 7.82 -18.65 -11.47
C ALA A 149 6.69 -19.57 -11.93
N GLY A 150 6.47 -19.54 -13.25
CA GLY A 150 5.56 -20.44 -13.95
C GLY A 150 4.12 -19.93 -14.02
N GLN A 151 3.31 -20.71 -14.71
CA GLN A 151 1.89 -20.46 -14.91
C GLN A 151 1.08 -21.43 -14.06
N VAL A 152 0.05 -20.91 -13.34
CA VAL A 152 -0.92 -21.70 -12.61
C VAL A 152 -2.32 -21.18 -12.98
N GLY A 153 -3.12 -22.02 -13.67
CA GLY A 153 -4.41 -21.56 -14.22
C GLY A 153 -4.22 -20.38 -15.16
N ALA A 154 -4.89 -19.26 -14.88
CA ALA A 154 -4.73 -18.00 -15.61
C ALA A 154 -3.60 -17.11 -15.05
N ALA A 155 -2.95 -17.48 -13.94
CA ALA A 155 -1.91 -16.67 -13.33
C ALA A 155 -0.53 -16.96 -13.95
N HIS A 156 0.05 -15.97 -14.61
CA HIS A 156 1.42 -15.94 -15.15
C HIS A 156 2.33 -15.25 -14.13
N LEU A 157 2.86 -16.04 -13.19
CA LEU A 157 3.52 -15.52 -12.00
C LEU A 157 4.89 -14.89 -12.28
N ASP A 158 5.60 -15.34 -13.30
CA ASP A 158 6.88 -14.79 -13.75
C ASP A 158 6.72 -13.50 -14.56
N GLU A 159 5.56 -13.31 -15.20
CA GLU A 159 5.26 -12.15 -16.04
C GLU A 159 4.43 -11.09 -15.33
N GLY A 160 3.83 -11.43 -14.18
CA GLY A 160 3.14 -10.46 -13.30
C GLY A 160 1.70 -10.15 -13.68
N TYR A 161 0.98 -11.06 -14.37
CA TYR A 161 -0.41 -10.84 -14.77
C TYR A 161 -1.28 -12.10 -14.66
N LEU A 162 -2.59 -11.88 -14.71
CA LEU A 162 -3.61 -12.91 -14.86
C LEU A 162 -4.19 -12.77 -16.27
N GLU A 163 -4.09 -13.82 -17.10
CA GLU A 163 -4.47 -13.77 -18.50
C GLU A 163 -5.85 -14.39 -18.74
N VAL A 164 -6.73 -13.64 -19.43
CA VAL A 164 -8.08 -14.10 -19.81
C VAL A 164 -8.35 -13.76 -21.26
N GLY A 165 -8.85 -14.73 -22.01
CA GLY A 165 -9.07 -14.61 -23.45
C GLY A 165 -7.89 -15.08 -24.29
N ALA A 166 -8.05 -15.05 -25.62
CA ALA A 166 -7.08 -15.53 -26.59
C ALA A 166 -7.01 -14.66 -27.86
N GLY A 167 -7.51 -13.43 -27.78
CA GLY A 167 -7.53 -12.49 -28.90
C GLY A 167 -6.14 -11.95 -29.25
N SER A 168 -6.01 -11.40 -30.43
CA SER A 168 -4.73 -10.89 -30.93
C SER A 168 -4.32 -9.51 -30.40
N VAL A 169 -5.28 -8.77 -29.81
CA VAL A 169 -5.02 -7.46 -29.19
C VAL A 169 -4.83 -7.66 -27.70
N VAL A 170 -3.66 -7.30 -27.19
CA VAL A 170 -3.35 -7.41 -25.78
C VAL A 170 -3.80 -6.13 -25.05
N VAL A 171 -4.58 -6.31 -24.00
CA VAL A 171 -5.02 -5.21 -23.10
C VAL A 171 -4.47 -5.50 -21.72
N ASP A 172 -3.48 -4.71 -21.29
CA ASP A 172 -2.96 -4.76 -19.93
C ASP A 172 -3.73 -3.79 -19.06
N LEU A 173 -4.32 -4.28 -17.97
CA LEU A 173 -5.13 -3.52 -17.03
C LEU A 173 -4.52 -3.60 -15.63
N TYR A 174 -3.91 -2.50 -15.17
CA TYR A 174 -3.34 -2.36 -13.83
C TYR A 174 -4.39 -1.81 -12.88
N ILE A 175 -4.70 -2.57 -11.83
CA ILE A 175 -5.79 -2.28 -10.89
C ILE A 175 -5.35 -2.43 -9.44
N ASP A 176 -6.03 -1.69 -8.56
CA ASP A 176 -5.99 -1.90 -7.11
C ASP A 176 -7.43 -2.11 -6.60
N PRO A 177 -7.71 -3.19 -5.85
CA PRO A 177 -9.06 -3.49 -5.38
C PRO A 177 -9.70 -2.43 -4.49
N MET A 178 -8.90 -1.59 -3.83
CA MET A 178 -9.41 -0.50 -2.98
C MET A 178 -9.56 0.83 -3.73
N CYS A 179 -8.99 0.95 -4.94
CA CYS A 179 -8.98 2.20 -5.69
C CYS A 179 -10.38 2.55 -6.23
N PRO A 180 -11.00 3.69 -5.80
CA PRO A 180 -12.34 4.05 -6.24
C PRO A 180 -12.45 4.26 -7.76
N PHE A 181 -11.37 4.74 -8.39
CA PHE A 181 -11.32 4.92 -9.85
C PHE A 181 -11.28 3.58 -10.59
N CYS A 182 -10.70 2.52 -9.99
CA CYS A 182 -10.76 1.16 -10.54
C CYS A 182 -12.20 0.62 -10.52
N GLY A 183 -12.94 0.85 -9.44
CA GLY A 183 -14.36 0.49 -9.36
C GLY A 183 -15.24 1.25 -10.35
N GLN A 184 -14.96 2.55 -10.57
CA GLN A 184 -15.63 3.34 -11.61
C GLN A 184 -15.32 2.80 -13.02
N PHE A 185 -14.05 2.48 -13.27
CA PHE A 185 -13.62 1.90 -14.53
C PHE A 185 -14.30 0.56 -14.81
N ASP A 186 -14.31 -0.35 -13.83
CA ASP A 186 -14.95 -1.65 -13.95
C ASP A 186 -16.45 -1.54 -14.20
N THR A 187 -17.14 -0.68 -13.44
CA THR A 187 -18.57 -0.41 -13.62
C THR A 187 -18.91 0.07 -15.03
N ALA A 188 -18.04 0.89 -15.62
CA ALA A 188 -18.29 1.46 -16.94
C ALA A 188 -17.85 0.53 -18.09
N ASN A 189 -16.73 -0.18 -17.93
CA ASN A 189 -16.05 -0.87 -19.02
C ASN A 189 -16.04 -2.41 -18.87
N GLY A 190 -16.34 -2.95 -17.67
CA GLY A 190 -16.20 -4.38 -17.37
C GLY A 190 -16.97 -5.26 -18.34
N ASP A 191 -18.27 -4.98 -18.56
CA ASP A 191 -19.10 -5.74 -19.48
C ASP A 191 -18.58 -5.70 -20.94
N ALA A 192 -18.07 -4.54 -21.37
CA ALA A 192 -17.53 -4.38 -22.72
C ALA A 192 -16.21 -5.16 -22.89
N LEU A 193 -15.33 -5.13 -21.89
CA LEU A 193 -14.10 -5.92 -21.90
C LEU A 193 -14.38 -7.42 -21.86
N ALA A 194 -15.33 -7.87 -21.03
CA ALA A 194 -15.75 -9.26 -20.97
C ALA A 194 -16.31 -9.75 -22.32
N ALA A 195 -17.13 -8.94 -22.99
CA ALA A 195 -17.65 -9.28 -24.33
C ALA A 195 -16.52 -9.39 -25.38
N LEU A 196 -15.49 -8.52 -25.32
CA LEU A 196 -14.34 -8.60 -26.22
C LEU A 196 -13.42 -9.80 -25.92
N VAL A 197 -13.39 -10.26 -24.68
CA VAL A 197 -12.71 -11.51 -24.28
C VAL A 197 -13.51 -12.72 -24.79
N ASP A 198 -14.82 -12.73 -24.62
CA ASP A 198 -15.70 -13.83 -25.01
C ASP A 198 -15.75 -14.06 -26.53
N ASP A 199 -15.58 -13.00 -27.31
CA ASP A 199 -15.56 -13.09 -28.79
C ASP A 199 -14.14 -13.26 -29.37
N ASP A 200 -13.13 -13.53 -28.52
CA ASP A 200 -11.72 -13.69 -28.87
C ASP A 200 -11.11 -12.45 -29.58
N SER A 201 -11.66 -11.25 -29.36
CA SER A 201 -11.12 -10.02 -29.91
C SER A 201 -9.85 -9.57 -29.16
N ILE A 202 -9.84 -9.73 -27.85
CA ILE A 202 -8.72 -9.31 -26.98
C ILE A 202 -8.19 -10.48 -26.12
N THR A 203 -6.93 -10.35 -25.71
CA THR A 203 -6.37 -11.01 -24.53
C THR A 203 -6.26 -9.96 -23.44
N LEU A 204 -7.00 -10.13 -22.34
CA LEU A 204 -6.96 -9.23 -21.19
C LEU A 204 -5.96 -9.76 -20.16
N ARG A 205 -4.98 -8.93 -19.81
CA ARG A 205 -3.99 -9.18 -18.77
C ARG A 205 -4.26 -8.27 -17.59
N LEU A 206 -4.71 -8.86 -16.49
CA LEU A 206 -4.98 -8.16 -15.25
C LEU A 206 -3.70 -8.13 -14.40
N HIS A 207 -3.26 -6.93 -14.01
CA HIS A 207 -2.13 -6.72 -13.12
C HIS A 207 -2.64 -6.24 -11.76
N PRO A 208 -2.90 -7.14 -10.80
CA PRO A 208 -3.37 -6.76 -9.47
C PRO A 208 -2.25 -6.11 -8.67
N LEU A 209 -2.51 -4.89 -8.15
CA LEU A 209 -1.57 -4.06 -7.41
C LEU A 209 -2.06 -3.77 -5.99
N THR A 210 -1.18 -3.18 -5.15
CA THR A 210 -1.37 -2.99 -3.71
C THR A 210 -1.10 -1.56 -3.24
N PHE A 211 -1.34 -0.56 -4.10
CA PHE A 211 -1.03 0.86 -3.82
C PHE A 211 -1.73 1.41 -2.58
N LEU A 212 -2.94 0.93 -2.29
CA LEU A 212 -3.79 1.45 -1.22
C LEU A 212 -3.78 0.59 0.06
N ASP A 213 -2.81 -0.30 0.24
CA ASP A 213 -2.67 -1.05 1.51
C ASP A 213 -2.60 -0.14 2.72
N SER A 214 -1.85 0.97 2.64
CA SER A 214 -1.75 1.93 3.73
C SER A 214 -3.07 2.66 4.04
N ALA A 215 -4.01 2.69 3.10
CA ALA A 215 -5.34 3.28 3.25
C ALA A 215 -6.37 2.31 3.85
N SER A 216 -5.97 1.09 4.24
CA SER A 216 -6.86 0.03 4.72
C SER A 216 -6.85 -0.16 6.24
N GLN A 217 -6.49 0.85 7.03
CA GLN A 217 -6.44 0.79 8.50
C GLN A 217 -5.53 -0.33 9.05
N GLY A 218 -4.51 -0.73 8.28
CA GLY A 218 -3.56 -1.78 8.64
C GLY A 218 -4.02 -3.21 8.38
N SER A 219 -5.13 -3.38 7.64
CA SER A 219 -5.62 -4.70 7.20
C SER A 219 -4.94 -5.21 5.92
N GLU A 220 -4.17 -4.37 5.21
CA GLU A 220 -3.53 -4.67 3.92
C GLU A 220 -4.54 -5.21 2.89
N TYR A 221 -5.70 -4.53 2.80
CA TYR A 221 -6.83 -5.01 1.99
C TYR A 221 -6.48 -5.17 0.52
N SER A 222 -5.74 -4.21 -0.08
CA SER A 222 -5.35 -4.31 -1.49
C SER A 222 -4.51 -5.57 -1.74
N SER A 223 -3.54 -5.89 -0.86
CA SER A 223 -2.76 -7.13 -0.93
C SER A 223 -3.62 -8.38 -0.80
N ARG A 224 -4.54 -8.43 0.17
CA ARG A 224 -5.40 -9.60 0.39
C ARG A 224 -6.39 -9.81 -0.74
N ALA A 225 -7.03 -8.76 -1.22
CA ALA A 225 -8.01 -8.84 -2.31
C ALA A 225 -7.34 -9.15 -3.66
N SER A 226 -6.18 -8.56 -3.97
CA SER A 226 -5.38 -8.90 -5.14
C SER A 226 -4.90 -10.35 -5.10
N ALA A 227 -4.48 -10.84 -3.93
CA ALA A 227 -4.11 -12.24 -3.75
C ALA A 227 -5.31 -13.19 -3.91
N ALA A 228 -6.49 -12.80 -3.41
CA ALA A 228 -7.73 -13.58 -3.57
C ALA A 228 -8.16 -13.67 -5.04
N LEU A 229 -8.07 -12.58 -5.81
CA LEU A 229 -8.25 -12.60 -7.27
C LEU A 229 -7.25 -13.53 -7.95
N THR A 230 -6.01 -13.55 -7.49
CA THR A 230 -4.98 -14.47 -8.01
C THR A 230 -5.29 -15.92 -7.65
N CYS A 231 -5.80 -16.19 -6.43
CA CYS A 231 -6.30 -17.52 -6.05
C CYS A 231 -7.41 -17.99 -6.98
N GLU A 232 -8.37 -17.11 -7.29
CA GLU A 232 -9.46 -17.43 -8.23
C GLU A 232 -8.92 -17.74 -9.63
N ALA A 233 -8.05 -16.88 -10.15
CA ALA A 233 -7.43 -17.07 -11.46
C ALA A 233 -6.59 -18.36 -11.57
N ALA A 234 -5.94 -18.75 -10.48
CA ALA A 234 -5.11 -19.96 -10.43
C ALA A 234 -5.97 -21.25 -10.36
N LEU A 235 -7.05 -21.25 -9.56
CA LEU A 235 -7.87 -22.42 -9.30
C LEU A 235 -9.08 -22.51 -10.23
N ASN A 236 -9.65 -21.38 -10.60
CA ASN A 236 -10.86 -21.24 -11.38
C ASN A 236 -10.68 -20.24 -12.54
N PRO A 237 -9.78 -20.49 -13.51
CA PRO A 237 -9.43 -19.51 -14.55
C PRO A 237 -10.65 -19.00 -15.35
N GLY A 238 -11.69 -19.81 -15.50
CA GLY A 238 -12.91 -19.44 -16.23
C GLY A 238 -13.85 -18.49 -15.49
N SER A 239 -13.62 -18.22 -14.19
CA SER A 239 -14.43 -17.28 -13.38
C SER A 239 -13.62 -16.05 -12.92
N THR A 240 -12.44 -15.84 -13.49
CA THR A 240 -11.56 -14.72 -13.10
C THR A 240 -12.25 -13.36 -13.28
N LEU A 241 -12.95 -13.13 -14.40
CA LEU A 241 -13.68 -11.88 -14.66
C LEU A 241 -14.93 -11.74 -13.80
N ASP A 242 -15.65 -12.84 -13.56
CA ASP A 242 -16.81 -12.83 -12.64
C ASP A 242 -16.38 -12.44 -11.22
N TYR A 243 -15.24 -12.96 -10.77
CA TYR A 243 -14.68 -12.62 -9.47
C TYR A 243 -14.24 -11.15 -9.40
N LEU A 244 -13.58 -10.65 -10.44
CA LEU A 244 -13.19 -9.24 -10.54
C LEU A 244 -14.39 -8.32 -10.45
N ALA A 245 -15.45 -8.60 -11.24
CA ALA A 245 -16.70 -7.85 -11.22
C ALA A 245 -17.38 -7.90 -9.84
N ALA A 246 -17.44 -9.09 -9.21
CA ALA A 246 -18.00 -9.25 -7.86
C ALA A 246 -17.19 -8.46 -6.82
N MET A 247 -15.87 -8.46 -6.93
CA MET A 247 -14.97 -7.72 -6.03
C MET A 247 -15.21 -6.21 -6.12
N PHE A 248 -15.33 -5.64 -7.32
CA PHE A 248 -15.62 -4.21 -7.49
C PHE A 248 -17.08 -3.86 -7.17
N ALA A 249 -18.05 -4.75 -7.43
CA ALA A 249 -19.42 -4.56 -7.01
C ALA A 249 -19.59 -4.48 -5.47
N ASN A 250 -18.67 -5.10 -4.72
CA ASN A 250 -18.61 -5.08 -3.26
C ASN A 250 -17.44 -4.24 -2.73
N GLN A 251 -16.91 -3.33 -3.55
CA GLN A 251 -15.72 -2.55 -3.21
C GLN A 251 -15.92 -1.75 -1.92
N PRO A 252 -15.02 -1.91 -0.92
CA PRO A 252 -15.07 -1.11 0.29
C PRO A 252 -14.62 0.33 0.02
N ALA A 253 -15.10 1.27 0.82
CA ALA A 253 -14.60 2.63 0.75
C ALA A 253 -13.13 2.70 1.18
N GLU A 254 -12.34 3.53 0.50
CA GLU A 254 -10.98 3.88 0.92
C GLU A 254 -10.97 4.41 2.37
N GLY A 255 -9.95 4.06 3.13
CA GLY A 255 -9.87 4.43 4.54
C GLY A 255 -10.63 3.51 5.49
N THR A 256 -11.20 2.40 5.01
CA THR A 256 -11.80 1.33 5.85
C THR A 256 -10.89 0.10 5.92
N ALA A 257 -11.22 -0.87 6.77
CA ALA A 257 -10.47 -2.13 6.85
C ALA A 257 -10.69 -3.06 5.62
N GLY A 258 -11.63 -2.72 4.75
CA GLY A 258 -11.99 -3.57 3.61
C GLY A 258 -12.75 -4.84 3.98
N LEU A 259 -12.95 -5.72 3.02
CA LEU A 259 -13.57 -7.01 3.21
C LEU A 259 -12.67 -7.96 4.03
N THR A 260 -13.28 -8.85 4.79
CA THR A 260 -12.56 -9.95 5.46
C THR A 260 -12.19 -11.05 4.46
N ASP A 261 -11.31 -11.98 4.87
CA ASP A 261 -10.94 -13.11 4.01
C ASP A 261 -12.15 -14.00 3.70
N ASP A 262 -13.03 -14.25 4.69
CA ASP A 262 -14.27 -14.98 4.46
C ASP A 262 -15.17 -14.30 3.42
N GLN A 263 -15.29 -12.97 3.48
CA GLN A 263 -16.06 -12.21 2.50
C GLN A 263 -15.41 -12.25 1.11
N LEU A 264 -14.08 -12.23 1.01
CA LEU A 264 -13.36 -12.40 -0.25
C LEU A 264 -13.58 -13.80 -0.84
N VAL A 265 -13.60 -14.84 0.00
CA VAL A 265 -13.93 -16.22 -0.41
C VAL A 265 -15.36 -16.32 -0.92
N ASP A 266 -16.30 -15.67 -0.26
CA ASP A 266 -17.74 -15.69 -0.62
C ASP A 266 -18.03 -15.02 -1.98
N LEU A 267 -17.11 -14.21 -2.53
CA LEU A 267 -17.22 -13.62 -3.87
C LEU A 267 -16.96 -14.63 -4.99
N SER A 268 -16.30 -15.76 -4.70
CA SER A 268 -15.97 -16.77 -5.71
C SER A 268 -17.21 -17.47 -6.21
N SER A 269 -17.37 -17.52 -7.54
CA SER A 269 -18.35 -18.33 -8.24
C SER A 269 -17.74 -19.60 -8.84
N GLY A 270 -16.42 -19.79 -8.64
CA GLY A 270 -15.67 -20.91 -9.16
C GLY A 270 -16.09 -22.27 -8.59
N LYS A 271 -15.66 -23.35 -9.23
CA LYS A 271 -15.99 -24.72 -8.80
C LYS A 271 -15.13 -25.20 -7.64
N GLU A 272 -13.89 -24.72 -7.60
CA GLU A 272 -12.92 -25.05 -6.55
C GLU A 272 -12.91 -23.95 -5.50
N SER A 273 -12.89 -24.34 -4.22
CA SER A 273 -12.83 -23.37 -3.12
C SER A 273 -11.47 -22.69 -3.09
N ILE A 274 -11.48 -21.36 -3.02
CA ILE A 274 -10.26 -20.56 -2.84
C ILE A 274 -9.91 -20.34 -1.35
N ALA A 275 -10.68 -20.89 -0.41
CA ALA A 275 -10.56 -20.61 1.02
C ALA A 275 -9.17 -20.92 1.59
N ASP A 276 -8.59 -22.08 1.26
CA ASP A 276 -7.27 -22.46 1.76
C ASP A 276 -6.16 -21.56 1.18
N CYS A 277 -6.27 -21.18 -0.09
CA CYS A 277 -5.35 -20.26 -0.76
C CYS A 277 -5.40 -18.86 -0.12
N VAL A 278 -6.61 -18.33 0.11
CA VAL A 278 -6.81 -17.01 0.75
C VAL A 278 -6.33 -17.05 2.20
N ALA A 279 -6.73 -18.05 2.98
CA ALA A 279 -6.31 -18.18 4.38
C ALA A 279 -4.79 -18.40 4.53
N GLY A 280 -4.15 -19.04 3.56
CA GLY A 280 -2.70 -19.23 3.49
C GLY A 280 -1.94 -17.97 3.06
N GLY A 281 -2.62 -16.96 2.51
CA GLY A 281 -1.99 -15.76 1.96
C GLY A 281 -1.05 -16.08 0.79
N GLU A 282 -1.37 -17.11 -0.02
CA GLU A 282 -0.46 -17.77 -0.96
C GLU A 282 0.19 -16.78 -1.95
N TYR A 283 -0.59 -15.83 -2.46
CA TYR A 283 -0.13 -14.86 -3.47
C TYR A 283 0.13 -13.44 -2.92
N GLN A 284 0.00 -13.18 -1.61
CA GLN A 284 0.21 -11.82 -1.07
C GLN A 284 1.62 -11.28 -1.36
N ALA A 285 2.65 -12.11 -1.18
CA ALA A 285 4.02 -11.71 -1.49
C ALA A 285 4.22 -11.48 -3.00
N TRP A 286 3.51 -12.23 -3.86
CA TRP A 286 3.58 -12.07 -5.30
C TRP A 286 2.94 -10.75 -5.77
N VAL A 287 1.76 -10.39 -5.26
CA VAL A 287 1.12 -9.12 -5.64
C VAL A 287 1.90 -7.90 -5.16
N GLN A 288 2.59 -8.00 -4.01
CA GLN A 288 3.50 -6.96 -3.55
C GLN A 288 4.71 -6.83 -4.49
N TRP A 289 5.35 -7.96 -4.85
CA TRP A 289 6.42 -8.01 -5.84
C TRP A 289 5.97 -7.44 -7.20
N ASN A 290 4.76 -7.79 -7.65
CA ASN A 290 4.16 -7.26 -8.88
C ASN A 290 4.00 -5.73 -8.82
N THR A 291 3.54 -5.21 -7.68
CA THR A 291 3.43 -3.77 -7.44
C THR A 291 4.80 -3.08 -7.50
N ASP A 292 5.81 -3.64 -6.85
CA ASP A 292 7.17 -3.11 -6.87
C ASP A 292 7.74 -3.07 -8.29
N ASN A 293 7.53 -4.11 -9.10
CA ASN A 293 7.95 -4.14 -10.50
C ASN A 293 7.20 -3.11 -11.34
N ALA A 294 5.89 -2.98 -11.19
CA ALA A 294 5.08 -2.02 -11.92
C ALA A 294 5.50 -0.56 -11.63
N VAL A 295 5.80 -0.25 -10.36
CA VAL A 295 6.23 1.10 -9.92
C VAL A 295 7.66 1.43 -10.37
N ASN A 296 8.57 0.47 -10.26
CA ASN A 296 9.99 0.70 -10.57
C ASN A 296 10.29 0.51 -12.06
N GLY A 297 9.51 -0.29 -12.78
CA GLY A 297 9.70 -0.58 -14.20
C GLY A 297 11.04 -1.26 -14.52
N PRO A 298 11.44 -1.33 -15.78
CA PRO A 298 10.66 -0.89 -16.95
C PRO A 298 9.47 -1.79 -17.23
N ILE A 299 8.36 -1.22 -17.77
CA ILE A 299 7.28 -2.02 -18.35
C ILE A 299 7.72 -2.43 -19.75
N GLU A 300 7.86 -3.73 -19.96
CA GLU A 300 8.33 -4.26 -21.23
C GLU A 300 7.30 -3.99 -22.34
N ASP A 301 7.79 -3.73 -23.55
CA ASP A 301 6.99 -3.48 -24.76
C ASP A 301 5.92 -2.39 -24.63
N ALA A 302 6.09 -1.44 -23.68
CA ALA A 302 5.17 -0.34 -23.44
C ALA A 302 5.78 1.03 -23.71
N GLU A 303 4.92 2.01 -24.07
CA GLU A 303 5.35 3.40 -24.25
C GLU A 303 5.65 4.12 -22.94
N ILE A 304 5.18 3.58 -21.81
CA ILE A 304 5.45 4.09 -20.46
C ILE A 304 6.48 3.21 -19.76
N THR A 305 7.29 3.81 -18.91
CA THR A 305 8.36 3.10 -18.21
C THR A 305 7.94 2.49 -16.89
N SER A 306 6.88 3.01 -16.25
CA SER A 306 6.38 2.53 -14.96
C SER A 306 4.94 2.95 -14.73
N ILE A 307 4.25 2.27 -13.83
CA ILE A 307 2.87 2.55 -13.45
C ILE A 307 2.85 3.58 -12.31
N GLN A 308 2.18 4.71 -12.53
CA GLN A 308 2.10 5.81 -11.59
C GLN A 308 0.78 5.87 -10.81
N GLY A 309 -0.19 5.03 -11.16
CA GLY A 309 -1.51 4.96 -10.52
C GLY A 309 -2.43 3.97 -11.19
N THR A 310 -3.59 3.75 -10.59
CA THR A 310 -4.62 2.84 -11.06
C THR A 310 -5.96 3.55 -11.23
N PRO A 311 -6.80 3.16 -12.21
CA PRO A 311 -6.47 2.19 -13.25
C PRO A 311 -5.49 2.75 -14.28
N THR A 312 -4.60 1.91 -14.79
CA THR A 312 -3.81 2.20 -16.00
C THR A 312 -4.12 1.11 -17.02
N VAL A 313 -4.40 1.51 -18.26
CA VAL A 313 -4.72 0.60 -19.36
C VAL A 313 -3.69 0.79 -20.46
N LEU A 314 -3.09 -0.31 -20.92
CA LEU A 314 -2.25 -0.34 -22.11
C LEU A 314 -2.90 -1.25 -23.14
N VAL A 315 -2.91 -0.84 -24.39
CA VAL A 315 -3.39 -1.64 -25.54
C VAL A 315 -2.24 -1.85 -26.49
N ASN A 316 -1.75 -3.06 -26.60
CA ASN A 316 -0.52 -3.38 -27.33
C ASN A 316 0.63 -2.44 -26.92
N GLY A 317 0.79 -2.21 -25.60
CA GLY A 317 1.81 -1.33 -25.03
C GLY A 317 1.52 0.17 -25.09
N ARG A 318 0.45 0.61 -25.76
CA ARG A 318 0.07 2.03 -25.86
C ARG A 318 -0.88 2.44 -24.75
N GLN A 319 -0.57 3.50 -24.02
CA GLN A 319 -1.39 3.94 -22.90
C GLN A 319 -2.71 4.58 -23.38
N TYR A 320 -3.84 4.09 -22.85
CA TYR A 320 -5.12 4.76 -22.96
C TYR A 320 -5.15 5.96 -22.00
N THR A 321 -5.40 7.15 -22.54
CA THR A 321 -5.48 8.41 -21.78
C THR A 321 -6.87 9.05 -21.85
N GLY A 322 -7.88 8.31 -22.34
CA GLY A 322 -9.27 8.77 -22.39
C GLY A 322 -9.96 8.73 -21.03
N ALA A 323 -11.24 9.06 -21.02
CA ALA A 323 -12.06 9.00 -19.82
C ALA A 323 -12.22 7.55 -19.35
N ILE A 324 -12.08 7.32 -18.03
CA ILE A 324 -12.15 5.97 -17.44
C ILE A 324 -13.60 5.43 -17.37
N ASP A 325 -14.59 6.29 -17.58
CA ASP A 325 -16.01 6.01 -17.52
C ASP A 325 -16.70 6.05 -18.89
N ASP A 326 -15.92 6.03 -19.99
CA ASP A 326 -16.43 6.02 -21.37
C ASP A 326 -16.06 4.71 -22.08
N PRO A 327 -16.94 3.69 -22.06
CA PRO A 327 -16.68 2.40 -22.72
C PRO A 327 -16.59 2.49 -24.23
N THR A 328 -17.23 3.51 -24.85
CA THR A 328 -17.14 3.72 -26.30
C THR A 328 -15.74 4.19 -26.68
N ALA A 329 -15.20 5.17 -25.96
CA ALA A 329 -13.85 5.66 -26.22
C ALA A 329 -12.78 4.58 -26.00
N LEU A 330 -12.94 3.73 -24.98
CA LEU A 330 -12.02 2.60 -24.74
C LEU A 330 -12.10 1.56 -25.87
N THR A 331 -13.30 1.14 -26.26
CA THR A 331 -13.49 0.16 -27.35
C THR A 331 -12.99 0.68 -28.71
N GLU A 332 -13.19 1.97 -28.99
CA GLU A 332 -12.62 2.61 -30.20
C GLU A 332 -11.09 2.62 -30.16
N PHE A 333 -10.49 2.89 -28.99
CA PHE A 333 -9.03 2.86 -28.81
C PHE A 333 -8.48 1.45 -29.03
N ILE A 334 -9.13 0.43 -28.45
CA ILE A 334 -8.76 -1.00 -28.64
C ILE A 334 -8.83 -1.34 -30.13
N SER A 335 -9.95 -1.02 -30.80
CA SER A 335 -10.16 -1.32 -32.23
C SER A 335 -9.18 -0.59 -33.14
N GLY A 336 -8.79 0.65 -32.79
CA GLY A 336 -7.87 1.48 -33.56
C GLY A 336 -6.40 1.01 -33.49
N THR A 337 -6.05 0.09 -32.60
CA THR A 337 -4.71 -0.49 -32.50
C THR A 337 -4.52 -1.75 -33.34
N VAL A 338 -5.56 -2.23 -34.02
CA VAL A 338 -5.55 -3.44 -34.89
C VAL A 338 -4.97 -3.17 -36.29
N SER A 339 -4.63 -1.91 -36.64
CA SER A 339 -4.19 -1.50 -37.99
C SER A 339 -2.68 -1.41 -38.17
#